data_7f150ad1f757855f1e57a37df90f7164
#
_entry.id   7f150ad1f757855f1e57a37df90f7164
#
_cell.length_a   1.000
_cell.length_b   1.000
_cell.length_c   1.000
_cell.angle_alpha   90.00
_cell.angle_beta   90.00
_cell.angle_gamma   90.00
#
_symmetry.space_group_name_H-M   'P 1'
#
loop_
_entity.id
_entity.type
_entity.pdbx_description
1 polymer ?
#
loop_
_entity_poly.entity_id
_entity_poly.type
_entity_poly.pdbx_seq_one_letter_code
_entity_poly.pdbx_strand_id
1 'polypeptide(L)'
;NPTFSISRISGNGALEIERQVVGDILALATLPFRSEIARQRFQKAQLRAAEETLRLAADVRRAYCRAVAANELVGLLTDAKSTAEATAKLAQKLGETGSLNKLDQAREQVFYAETTADLATLRQEATSSRERLIRLLGLWDTDIRLPQKLPVLPRQPLSLPRIEVDAVAHRIDLQIARIELAALAKSLNLTEASRFVTLLDVAGIDRKTRDPEGTPFRERGFDVQFQIPIFDGGEVRVRQAAETYNQAFNLLTEKAVNIRSEARDAFRVYRSTYDIAGHYQREVLPLRKIISDEMQLRFSSMQVDVFALLTEARQRIAALRAAIEAKRNFWLAQSELQTAINGGGRSEPSSETRSAPAAQASSGGGH
;
A
#
# COMPACT_ATOMS: atom_id res chain seq x y z
N ASN A 1 -12.66 7.04 -35.27
CA ASN A 1 -12.94 8.39 -35.80
C ASN A 1 -12.65 8.38 -37.28
N PRO A 2 -13.46 9.06 -38.12
CA PRO A 2 -13.14 9.21 -39.51
C PRO A 2 -11.79 9.96 -39.66
N THR A 3 -10.99 9.53 -40.62
CA THR A 3 -9.74 10.19 -40.99
C THR A 3 -9.94 10.96 -42.29
N PHE A 4 -9.44 12.18 -42.32
CA PHE A 4 -9.43 13.02 -43.50
C PHE A 4 -7.99 13.22 -43.97
N SER A 5 -7.72 12.84 -45.24
CA SER A 5 -6.40 13.04 -45.84
C SER A 5 -6.51 13.92 -47.09
N ILE A 6 -5.53 14.80 -47.25
CA ILE A 6 -5.35 15.59 -48.49
C ILE A 6 -3.92 15.33 -48.94
N SER A 7 -3.77 14.83 -50.15
CA SER A 7 -2.48 14.76 -50.82
C SER A 7 -2.45 15.73 -51.98
N ARG A 8 -1.30 16.36 -52.20
CA ARG A 8 -1.04 17.22 -53.37
C ARG A 8 0.28 16.81 -53.97
N ILE A 9 0.20 16.32 -55.16
CA ILE A 9 1.37 15.90 -55.94
C ILE A 9 1.49 16.80 -57.17
N SER A 10 2.66 17.37 -57.40
CA SER A 10 2.94 18.20 -58.57
C SER A 10 4.23 17.73 -59.22
N GLY A 11 4.20 17.45 -60.55
CA GLY A 11 5.36 17.04 -61.30
C GLY A 11 5.13 17.17 -62.82
N ASN A 12 6.14 17.50 -63.60
CA ASN A 12 6.08 17.57 -65.07
C ASN A 12 4.93 18.45 -65.62
N GLY A 13 4.53 19.51 -64.96
CA GLY A 13 3.43 20.36 -65.35
C GLY A 13 2.04 19.87 -64.96
N ALA A 14 1.90 18.68 -64.39
CA ALA A 14 0.65 18.14 -63.87
C ALA A 14 0.49 18.44 -62.38
N LEU A 15 -0.73 18.69 -61.94
CA LEU A 15 -1.11 18.90 -60.52
C LEU A 15 -2.20 17.91 -60.18
N GLU A 16 -1.97 17.05 -59.17
CA GLU A 16 -2.96 16.13 -58.61
C GLU A 16 -3.28 16.56 -57.15
N ILE A 17 -4.56 16.68 -56.87
CA ILE A 17 -5.05 16.94 -55.51
C ILE A 17 -6.07 15.82 -55.21
N GLU A 18 -5.71 14.96 -54.29
CA GLU A 18 -6.59 13.90 -53.76
C GLU A 18 -7.08 14.24 -52.39
N ARG A 19 -8.37 14.07 -52.16
CA ARG A 19 -9.04 14.24 -50.84
C ARG A 19 -9.73 12.94 -50.53
N GLN A 20 -9.41 12.38 -49.41
CA GLN A 20 -10.00 11.11 -48.98
C GLN A 20 -10.58 11.23 -47.59
N VAL A 21 -11.78 10.72 -47.39
CA VAL A 21 -12.42 10.57 -46.09
C VAL A 21 -12.63 9.07 -45.86
N VAL A 22 -11.94 8.54 -44.81
CA VAL A 22 -12.03 7.12 -44.44
C VAL A 22 -12.81 6.98 -43.19
N GLY A 23 -13.81 6.11 -43.14
CA GLY A 23 -14.61 5.74 -41.99
C GLY A 23 -14.57 4.25 -41.71
N ASP A 24 -14.19 3.87 -40.48
CA ASP A 24 -14.26 2.50 -39.98
C ASP A 24 -15.68 2.15 -39.54
N ILE A 25 -16.41 1.39 -40.39
CA ILE A 25 -17.80 0.99 -40.11
C ILE A 25 -17.87 -0.03 -39.00
N LEU A 26 -16.89 -0.93 -38.87
CA LEU A 26 -16.85 -1.92 -37.83
C LEU A 26 -16.64 -1.22 -36.46
N ALA A 27 -15.79 -0.19 -36.40
CA ALA A 27 -15.63 0.62 -35.21
C ALA A 27 -16.94 1.34 -34.80
N LEU A 28 -17.72 1.82 -35.77
CA LEU A 28 -19.01 2.45 -35.53
C LEU A 28 -20.04 1.45 -35.00
N ALA A 29 -20.14 0.27 -35.60
CA ALA A 29 -21.04 -0.80 -35.18
C ALA A 29 -20.70 -1.33 -33.76
N THR A 30 -19.40 -1.38 -33.43
CA THR A 30 -18.91 -1.84 -32.13
C THR A 30 -18.82 -0.72 -31.08
N LEU A 31 -19.13 0.54 -31.42
CA LEU A 31 -19.03 1.70 -30.55
C LEU A 31 -19.76 1.54 -29.19
N PRO A 32 -21.01 1.04 -29.12
CA PRO A 32 -21.69 0.87 -27.83
C PRO A 32 -20.97 -0.10 -26.90
N PHE A 33 -20.42 -1.20 -27.43
CA PHE A 33 -19.65 -2.16 -26.64
C PHE A 33 -18.32 -1.56 -26.17
N ARG A 34 -17.60 -0.85 -27.05
CA ARG A 34 -16.35 -0.17 -26.73
C ARG A 34 -16.56 0.94 -25.69
N SER A 35 -17.65 1.69 -25.79
CA SER A 35 -17.99 2.75 -24.82
C SER A 35 -18.26 2.17 -23.41
N GLU A 36 -18.95 1.03 -23.35
CA GLU A 36 -19.24 0.36 -22.09
C GLU A 36 -17.97 -0.23 -21.45
N ILE A 37 -17.07 -0.85 -22.25
CA ILE A 37 -15.75 -1.31 -21.78
C ILE A 37 -14.94 -0.11 -21.27
N ALA A 38 -14.96 1.03 -21.97
CA ALA A 38 -14.28 2.24 -21.55
C ALA A 38 -14.85 2.79 -20.23
N ARG A 39 -16.17 2.76 -20.05
CA ARG A 39 -16.82 3.13 -18.78
C ARG A 39 -16.36 2.25 -17.63
N GLN A 40 -16.30 0.94 -17.81
CA GLN A 40 -15.80 0.01 -16.80
C GLN A 40 -14.32 0.24 -16.47
N ARG A 41 -13.49 0.54 -17.47
CA ARG A 41 -12.09 0.92 -17.26
C ARG A 41 -11.97 2.23 -16.47
N PHE A 42 -12.84 3.20 -16.74
CA PHE A 42 -12.89 4.46 -15.98
C PHE A 42 -13.32 4.22 -14.52
N GLN A 43 -14.36 3.42 -14.29
CA GLN A 43 -14.79 3.03 -12.93
C GLN A 43 -13.65 2.30 -12.18
N LYS A 44 -12.94 1.39 -12.85
CA LYS A 44 -11.75 0.73 -12.30
C LYS A 44 -10.69 1.75 -11.88
N ALA A 45 -10.42 2.77 -12.70
CA ALA A 45 -9.45 3.82 -12.39
C ALA A 45 -9.88 4.67 -11.19
N GLN A 46 -11.18 5.00 -11.07
CA GLN A 46 -11.73 5.70 -9.91
C GLN A 46 -11.56 4.87 -8.62
N LEU A 47 -11.87 3.57 -8.66
CA LEU A 47 -11.71 2.69 -7.50
C LEU A 47 -10.24 2.51 -7.12
N ARG A 48 -9.31 2.46 -8.09
CA ARG A 48 -7.87 2.45 -7.80
C ARG A 48 -7.41 3.71 -7.09
N ALA A 49 -7.90 4.88 -7.50
CA ALA A 49 -7.60 6.13 -6.79
C ALA A 49 -8.13 6.11 -5.35
N ALA A 50 -9.34 5.56 -5.13
CA ALA A 50 -9.90 5.37 -3.80
C ALA A 50 -9.08 4.36 -2.96
N GLU A 51 -8.63 3.27 -3.55
CA GLU A 51 -7.76 2.26 -2.90
C GLU A 51 -6.45 2.87 -2.44
N GLU A 52 -5.77 3.65 -3.29
CA GLU A 52 -4.52 4.35 -2.92
C GLU A 52 -4.75 5.39 -1.82
N THR A 53 -5.90 6.07 -1.81
CA THR A 53 -6.27 7.00 -0.73
C THR A 53 -6.44 6.27 0.60
N LEU A 54 -7.14 5.13 0.61
CA LEU A 54 -7.30 4.30 1.81
C LEU A 54 -5.95 3.75 2.30
N ARG A 55 -5.10 3.34 1.37
CA ARG A 55 -3.75 2.87 1.68
C ARG A 55 -2.91 3.96 2.33
N LEU A 56 -2.90 5.16 1.76
CA LEU A 56 -2.21 6.30 2.36
C LEU A 56 -2.74 6.61 3.76
N ALA A 57 -4.07 6.61 3.94
CA ALA A 57 -4.68 6.85 5.25
C ALA A 57 -4.27 5.79 6.29
N ALA A 58 -4.18 4.51 5.88
CA ALA A 58 -3.72 3.43 6.75
C ALA A 58 -2.22 3.58 7.09
N ASP A 59 -1.38 3.94 6.09
CA ASP A 59 0.05 4.18 6.31
C ASP A 59 0.29 5.35 7.25
N VAL A 60 -0.46 6.44 7.11
CA VAL A 60 -0.40 7.60 8.01
C VAL A 60 -0.79 7.20 9.44
N ARG A 61 -1.89 6.44 9.63
CA ARG A 61 -2.30 5.96 10.97
C ARG A 61 -1.23 5.09 11.62
N ARG A 62 -0.63 4.16 10.86
CA ARG A 62 0.47 3.30 11.35
C ARG A 62 1.69 4.11 11.72
N ALA A 63 2.09 5.06 10.87
CA ALA A 63 3.22 5.95 11.13
C ALA A 63 2.97 6.84 12.37
N TYR A 64 1.75 7.38 12.51
CA TYR A 64 1.35 8.14 13.68
C TYR A 64 1.45 7.34 14.98
N CYS A 65 0.88 6.13 15.01
CA CYS A 65 0.95 5.29 16.22
C CYS A 65 2.41 4.93 16.59
N ARG A 66 3.27 4.67 15.59
CA ARG A 66 4.69 4.41 15.83
C ARG A 66 5.42 5.65 16.36
N ALA A 67 5.19 6.81 15.78
CA ALA A 67 5.82 8.06 16.19
C ALA A 67 5.42 8.47 17.63
N VAL A 68 4.14 8.35 17.97
CA VAL A 68 3.66 8.65 19.33
C VAL A 68 4.21 7.64 20.34
N ALA A 69 4.24 6.33 20.01
CA ALA A 69 4.81 5.31 20.90
C ALA A 69 6.31 5.54 21.14
N ALA A 70 7.07 5.86 20.09
CA ALA A 70 8.49 6.15 20.20
C ALA A 70 8.73 7.38 21.10
N ASN A 71 7.90 8.42 20.96
CA ASN A 71 7.98 9.60 21.81
C ASN A 71 7.64 9.30 23.30
N GLU A 72 6.63 8.44 23.55
CA GLU A 72 6.27 7.98 24.90
C GLU A 72 7.41 7.18 25.54
N LEU A 73 8.09 6.30 24.74
CA LEU A 73 9.27 5.54 25.19
C LEU A 73 10.49 6.42 25.46
N VAL A 74 10.73 7.46 24.66
CA VAL A 74 11.81 8.45 24.92
C VAL A 74 11.58 9.16 26.24
N GLY A 75 10.33 9.54 26.54
CA GLY A 75 9.97 10.12 27.85
C GLY A 75 10.29 9.16 28.98
N LEU A 76 9.82 7.90 28.91
CA LEU A 76 10.09 6.86 29.91
C LEU A 76 11.58 6.65 30.16
N LEU A 77 12.38 6.50 29.09
CA LEU A 77 13.82 6.26 29.23
C LEU A 77 14.61 7.51 29.64
N THR A 78 14.10 8.70 29.41
CA THR A 78 14.69 9.93 29.93
C THR A 78 14.60 9.96 31.45
N ASP A 79 13.43 9.60 31.98
CA ASP A 79 13.22 9.49 33.46
C ASP A 79 14.05 8.33 34.04
N ALA A 80 14.10 7.20 33.36
CA ALA A 80 14.90 6.05 33.74
C ALA A 80 16.41 6.37 33.79
N LYS A 81 16.91 7.13 32.80
CA LYS A 81 18.32 7.56 32.76
C LYS A 81 18.64 8.47 33.93
N SER A 82 17.78 9.41 34.28
CA SER A 82 18.02 10.30 35.42
C SER A 82 18.12 9.51 36.74
N THR A 83 17.27 8.51 36.93
CA THR A 83 17.32 7.57 38.04
C THR A 83 18.59 6.75 38.04
N ALA A 84 18.94 6.13 36.89
CA ALA A 84 20.17 5.33 36.74
C ALA A 84 21.44 6.16 37.01
N GLU A 85 21.48 7.42 36.59
CA GLU A 85 22.60 8.33 36.84
C GLU A 85 22.74 8.63 38.35
N ALA A 86 21.62 8.92 39.06
CA ALA A 86 21.64 9.15 40.49
C ALA A 86 22.12 7.92 41.29
N THR A 87 21.67 6.72 40.85
CA THR A 87 22.09 5.45 41.49
C THR A 87 23.55 5.11 41.21
N ALA A 88 24.05 5.34 40.03
CA ALA A 88 25.47 5.12 39.69
C ALA A 88 26.38 6.06 40.49
N LYS A 89 26.00 7.33 40.64
CA LYS A 89 26.72 8.28 41.48
C LYS A 89 26.70 7.89 42.98
N LEU A 90 25.57 7.40 43.49
CA LEU A 90 25.45 6.89 44.84
C LEU A 90 26.36 5.65 45.02
N ALA A 91 26.30 4.70 44.13
CA ALA A 91 27.14 3.49 44.17
C ALA A 91 28.63 3.82 44.14
N GLN A 92 29.03 4.83 43.37
CA GLN A 92 30.43 5.30 43.35
C GLN A 92 30.85 5.84 44.70
N LYS A 93 30.05 6.74 45.32
CA LYS A 93 30.35 7.30 46.64
C LYS A 93 30.42 6.23 47.72
N LEU A 94 29.48 5.28 47.73
CA LEU A 94 29.53 4.14 48.67
C LEU A 94 30.75 3.22 48.43
N GLY A 95 31.19 3.08 47.19
CA GLY A 95 32.43 2.37 46.89
C GLY A 95 33.69 3.07 47.39
N GLU A 96 33.75 4.39 47.28
CA GLU A 96 34.84 5.23 47.84
C GLU A 96 34.97 5.13 49.37
N THR A 97 33.83 4.99 50.07
CA THR A 97 33.79 4.80 51.54
C THR A 97 33.99 3.33 51.95
N GLY A 98 34.17 2.41 51.00
CA GLY A 98 34.33 0.98 51.31
C GLY A 98 33.03 0.26 51.68
N SER A 99 31.88 0.98 51.67
CA SER A 99 30.57 0.43 52.02
C SER A 99 29.96 -0.41 50.91
N LEU A 100 30.51 -0.35 49.68
CA LEU A 100 30.04 -1.07 48.55
C LEU A 100 31.18 -1.84 47.84
N ASN A 101 30.97 -3.08 47.48
CA ASN A 101 31.92 -3.85 46.73
C ASN A 101 32.02 -3.37 45.25
N LYS A 102 33.16 -3.63 44.60
CA LYS A 102 33.46 -3.21 43.25
C LYS A 102 32.49 -3.82 42.21
N LEU A 103 31.97 -5.04 42.45
CA LEU A 103 31.03 -5.71 41.55
C LEU A 103 29.69 -4.97 41.50
N ASP A 104 29.12 -4.61 42.61
CA ASP A 104 27.84 -3.91 42.68
C ASP A 104 27.96 -2.48 42.16
N GLN A 105 29.08 -1.80 42.44
CA GLN A 105 29.41 -0.51 41.83
C GLN A 105 29.46 -0.62 40.27
N ALA A 106 30.13 -1.64 39.74
CA ALA A 106 30.19 -1.85 38.31
C ALA A 106 28.81 -2.15 37.68
N ARG A 107 27.96 -2.91 38.37
CA ARG A 107 26.58 -3.19 37.93
C ARG A 107 25.75 -1.92 37.75
N GLU A 108 25.84 -0.95 38.68
CA GLU A 108 25.10 0.31 38.56
C GLU A 108 25.67 1.18 37.43
N GLN A 109 26.97 1.19 37.21
CA GLN A 109 27.60 1.92 36.10
C GLN A 109 27.17 1.31 34.73
N VAL A 110 27.14 -0.02 34.63
CA VAL A 110 26.68 -0.72 33.42
C VAL A 110 25.21 -0.38 33.14
N PHE A 111 24.35 -0.43 34.15
CA PHE A 111 22.93 -0.06 33.96
C PHE A 111 22.74 1.38 33.46
N TYR A 112 23.49 2.35 34.00
CA TYR A 112 23.48 3.71 33.51
C TYR A 112 23.97 3.82 32.06
N ALA A 113 25.05 3.11 31.70
CA ALA A 113 25.60 3.11 30.36
C ALA A 113 24.62 2.49 29.34
N GLU A 114 24.03 1.33 29.66
CA GLU A 114 23.01 0.66 28.84
C GLU A 114 21.76 1.53 28.64
N THR A 115 21.22 2.11 29.75
CA THR A 115 20.05 3.00 29.67
C THR A 115 20.35 4.24 28.80
N THR A 116 21.59 4.75 28.86
CA THR A 116 22.01 5.89 28.02
C THR A 116 22.10 5.51 26.54
N ALA A 117 22.61 4.33 26.20
CA ALA A 117 22.66 3.81 24.84
C ALA A 117 21.25 3.52 24.29
N ASP A 118 20.40 2.90 25.09
CA ASP A 118 19.00 2.64 24.75
C ASP A 118 18.25 3.95 24.47
N LEU A 119 18.42 4.98 25.29
CA LEU A 119 17.82 6.28 25.06
C LEU A 119 18.30 6.93 23.76
N ALA A 120 19.58 6.82 23.42
CA ALA A 120 20.12 7.34 22.16
C ALA A 120 19.49 6.64 20.97
N THR A 121 19.37 5.32 21.02
CA THR A 121 18.72 4.50 19.96
C THR A 121 17.24 4.89 19.81
N LEU A 122 16.50 5.01 20.90
CA LEU A 122 15.07 5.40 20.85
C LEU A 122 14.86 6.84 20.37
N ARG A 123 15.75 7.77 20.68
CA ARG A 123 15.71 9.13 20.10
C ARG A 123 15.89 9.13 18.61
N GLN A 124 16.80 8.31 18.08
CA GLN A 124 16.97 8.13 16.65
C GLN A 124 15.71 7.51 16.02
N GLU A 125 15.13 6.48 16.63
CA GLU A 125 13.88 5.86 16.17
C GLU A 125 12.71 6.85 16.17
N ALA A 126 12.57 7.64 17.22
CA ALA A 126 11.54 8.68 17.33
C ALA A 126 11.67 9.72 16.21
N THR A 127 12.91 10.20 15.96
CA THR A 127 13.19 11.13 14.85
C THR A 127 12.83 10.52 13.52
N SER A 128 13.28 9.28 13.23
CA SER A 128 13.00 8.58 11.98
C SER A 128 11.50 8.32 11.77
N SER A 129 10.78 7.95 12.84
CA SER A 129 9.34 7.72 12.80
C SER A 129 8.57 9.01 12.55
N ARG A 130 9.01 10.12 13.12
CA ARG A 130 8.45 11.46 12.93
C ARG A 130 8.65 11.92 11.48
N GLU A 131 9.87 11.80 10.94
CA GLU A 131 10.20 12.13 9.55
C GLU A 131 9.39 11.28 8.56
N ARG A 132 9.17 10.01 8.87
CA ARG A 132 8.30 9.15 8.07
C ARG A 132 6.86 9.65 8.05
N LEU A 133 6.34 10.09 9.20
CA LEU A 133 4.99 10.66 9.30
C LEU A 133 4.88 11.97 8.50
N ILE A 134 5.85 12.87 8.63
CA ILE A 134 5.93 14.14 7.88
C ILE A 134 5.89 13.88 6.37
N ARG A 135 6.69 12.93 5.86
CA ARG A 135 6.68 12.55 4.45
C ARG A 135 5.35 12.00 3.98
N LEU A 136 4.70 11.14 4.76
CA LEU A 136 3.38 10.58 4.40
C LEU A 136 2.27 11.63 4.41
N LEU A 137 2.40 12.68 5.21
CA LEU A 137 1.50 13.83 5.23
C LEU A 137 1.79 14.85 4.13
N GLY A 138 2.89 14.68 3.39
CA GLY A 138 3.31 15.63 2.35
C GLY A 138 3.71 17.00 2.90
N LEU A 139 4.14 17.08 4.15
CA LEU A 139 4.52 18.33 4.79
C LEU A 139 6.01 18.62 4.56
N TRP A 140 6.33 19.91 4.45
CA TRP A 140 7.69 20.44 4.29
C TRP A 140 8.03 21.30 5.49
N ASP A 141 9.21 21.12 6.03
CA ASP A 141 9.81 21.98 7.06
C ASP A 141 8.83 22.36 8.20
N THR A 142 7.97 21.40 8.59
CA THR A 142 6.93 21.61 9.59
C THR A 142 7.23 20.79 10.84
N ASP A 143 7.31 21.47 11.97
CA ASP A 143 7.40 20.80 13.26
C ASP A 143 6.02 20.31 13.72
N ILE A 144 5.81 19.00 13.68
CA ILE A 144 4.55 18.39 14.11
C ILE A 144 4.62 18.16 15.62
N ARG A 145 3.67 18.73 16.37
CA ARG A 145 3.50 18.42 17.78
C ARG A 145 2.73 17.13 17.97
N LEU A 146 3.41 16.09 18.42
CA LEU A 146 2.81 14.80 18.73
C LEU A 146 2.36 14.74 20.20
N PRO A 147 1.27 14.00 20.50
CA PRO A 147 0.88 13.69 21.87
C PRO A 147 2.00 12.95 22.60
N GLN A 148 2.09 13.16 23.90
CA GLN A 148 3.08 12.48 24.74
C GLN A 148 2.78 11.01 24.97
N LYS A 149 1.51 10.59 24.84
CA LYS A 149 1.05 9.23 25.11
C LYS A 149 0.08 8.76 24.04
N LEU A 150 0.11 7.46 23.78
CA LEU A 150 -0.88 6.80 22.93
C LEU A 150 -2.29 6.90 23.55
N PRO A 151 -3.35 6.90 22.72
CA PRO A 151 -4.74 6.88 23.22
C PRO A 151 -4.99 5.69 24.16
N VAL A 152 -5.93 5.86 25.08
CA VAL A 152 -6.33 4.79 26.01
C VAL A 152 -7.00 3.66 25.24
N LEU A 153 -6.82 2.41 25.69
CA LEU A 153 -7.52 1.25 25.12
C LEU A 153 -9.04 1.43 25.21
N PRO A 154 -9.81 1.00 24.19
CA PRO A 154 -11.26 0.99 24.28
C PRO A 154 -11.71 0.06 25.42
N ARG A 155 -12.84 0.38 26.05
CA ARG A 155 -13.37 -0.42 27.17
C ARG A 155 -13.72 -1.84 26.75
N GLN A 156 -14.21 -2.02 25.53
CA GLN A 156 -14.55 -3.29 24.95
C GLN A 156 -13.96 -3.41 23.55
N PRO A 157 -13.44 -4.56 23.15
CA PRO A 157 -12.95 -4.79 21.80
C PRO A 157 -14.13 -4.88 20.83
N LEU A 158 -13.87 -4.55 19.55
CA LEU A 158 -14.84 -4.71 18.47
C LEU A 158 -15.28 -6.17 18.37
N SER A 159 -16.59 -6.39 18.19
CA SER A 159 -17.17 -7.69 17.86
C SER A 159 -17.58 -7.70 16.40
N LEU A 160 -16.94 -8.54 15.59
CA LEU A 160 -17.17 -8.64 14.14
C LEU A 160 -17.47 -10.11 13.77
N PRO A 161 -18.68 -10.62 14.08
CA PRO A 161 -19.00 -12.04 13.90
C PRO A 161 -18.98 -12.49 12.43
N ARG A 162 -19.14 -11.57 11.48
CA ARG A 162 -19.19 -11.84 10.03
C ARG A 162 -18.07 -11.17 9.25
N ILE A 163 -16.92 -10.99 9.86
CA ILE A 163 -15.80 -10.24 9.27
C ILE A 163 -15.40 -10.72 7.86
N GLU A 164 -15.47 -12.03 7.62
CA GLU A 164 -15.13 -12.60 6.31
C GLU A 164 -16.12 -12.17 5.22
N VAL A 165 -17.40 -12.12 5.57
CA VAL A 165 -18.46 -11.69 4.65
C VAL A 165 -18.35 -10.19 4.40
N ASP A 166 -18.13 -9.42 5.44
CA ASP A 166 -17.98 -7.97 5.37
C ASP A 166 -16.76 -7.59 4.53
N ALA A 167 -15.62 -8.27 4.71
CA ALA A 167 -14.43 -8.06 3.91
C ALA A 167 -14.66 -8.36 2.42
N VAL A 168 -15.28 -9.51 2.09
CA VAL A 168 -15.58 -9.88 0.69
C VAL A 168 -16.58 -8.93 0.05
N ALA A 169 -17.49 -8.32 0.84
CA ALA A 169 -18.49 -7.39 0.34
C ALA A 169 -17.91 -5.97 0.09
N HIS A 170 -17.04 -5.48 0.98
CA HIS A 170 -16.64 -4.07 1.00
C HIS A 170 -15.26 -3.80 0.42
N ARG A 171 -14.39 -4.80 0.29
CA ARG A 171 -13.03 -4.59 -0.21
C ARG A 171 -13.00 -4.05 -1.63
N ILE A 172 -12.34 -2.91 -1.79
CA ILE A 172 -12.27 -2.19 -3.07
C ILE A 172 -11.45 -2.98 -4.10
N ASP A 173 -10.36 -3.63 -3.70
CA ASP A 173 -9.50 -4.43 -4.58
C ASP A 173 -10.26 -5.63 -5.21
N LEU A 174 -11.21 -6.23 -4.50
CA LEU A 174 -12.08 -7.27 -5.02
C LEU A 174 -13.14 -6.70 -5.99
N GLN A 175 -13.67 -5.51 -5.69
CA GLN A 175 -14.58 -4.80 -6.61
C GLN A 175 -13.88 -4.45 -7.92
N ILE A 176 -12.64 -3.97 -7.86
CA ILE A 176 -11.79 -3.72 -9.04
C ILE A 176 -11.64 -5.00 -9.88
N ALA A 177 -11.31 -6.13 -9.25
CA ALA A 177 -11.14 -7.40 -9.95
C ALA A 177 -12.46 -7.91 -10.59
N ARG A 178 -13.61 -7.70 -9.93
CA ARG A 178 -14.94 -8.02 -10.51
C ARG A 178 -15.26 -7.17 -11.74
N ILE A 179 -14.98 -5.86 -11.70
CA ILE A 179 -15.18 -4.96 -12.83
C ILE A 179 -14.25 -5.36 -13.98
N GLU A 180 -13.01 -5.72 -13.69
CA GLU A 180 -12.05 -6.20 -14.69
C GLU A 180 -12.53 -7.47 -15.37
N LEU A 181 -12.99 -8.46 -14.62
CA LEU A 181 -13.55 -9.69 -15.14
C LEU A 181 -14.77 -9.41 -16.03
N ALA A 182 -15.68 -8.51 -15.62
CA ALA A 182 -16.84 -8.11 -16.40
C ALA A 182 -16.43 -7.41 -17.73
N ALA A 183 -15.39 -6.56 -17.68
CA ALA A 183 -14.84 -5.93 -18.90
C ALA A 183 -14.22 -6.93 -19.86
N LEU A 184 -13.48 -7.93 -19.33
CA LEU A 184 -12.89 -9.01 -20.13
C LEU A 184 -13.95 -9.92 -20.74
N ALA A 185 -15.03 -10.24 -20.02
CA ALA A 185 -16.16 -11.00 -20.57
C ALA A 185 -16.79 -10.28 -21.75
N LYS A 186 -17.03 -8.97 -21.65
CA LYS A 186 -17.55 -8.16 -22.78
C LYS A 186 -16.56 -8.07 -23.93
N SER A 187 -15.25 -7.98 -23.62
CA SER A 187 -14.20 -7.98 -24.64
C SER A 187 -14.12 -9.32 -25.37
N LEU A 188 -14.27 -10.45 -24.67
CA LEU A 188 -14.33 -11.78 -25.28
C LEU A 188 -15.53 -11.89 -26.23
N ASN A 189 -16.72 -11.53 -25.77
CA ASN A 189 -17.93 -11.55 -26.62
C ASN A 189 -17.78 -10.67 -27.87
N LEU A 190 -17.16 -9.49 -27.73
CA LEU A 190 -16.86 -8.61 -28.87
C LEU A 190 -15.87 -9.26 -29.84
N THR A 191 -14.81 -9.90 -29.33
CA THR A 191 -13.80 -10.58 -30.12
C THR A 191 -14.41 -11.77 -30.88
N GLU A 192 -15.32 -12.50 -30.24
CA GLU A 192 -16.05 -13.61 -30.84
C GLU A 192 -17.01 -13.13 -31.95
N ALA A 193 -17.77 -12.06 -31.69
CA ALA A 193 -18.68 -11.45 -32.64
C ALA A 193 -17.96 -10.87 -33.85
N SER A 194 -16.75 -10.34 -33.70
CA SER A 194 -15.92 -9.80 -34.78
C SER A 194 -14.89 -10.79 -35.31
N ARG A 195 -15.08 -12.09 -35.07
CA ARG A 195 -14.11 -13.15 -35.40
C ARG A 195 -13.73 -13.15 -36.89
N PHE A 196 -14.70 -13.03 -37.78
CA PHE A 196 -14.52 -13.16 -39.21
C PHE A 196 -14.22 -11.86 -39.95
N VAL A 197 -14.46 -10.70 -39.33
CA VAL A 197 -14.20 -9.39 -39.93
C VAL A 197 -13.41 -8.54 -38.95
N THR A 198 -12.18 -8.20 -39.30
CA THR A 198 -11.28 -7.46 -38.44
C THR A 198 -11.21 -5.98 -38.76
N LEU A 199 -11.43 -5.64 -40.00
CA LEU A 199 -11.41 -4.29 -40.51
C LEU A 199 -12.52 -4.17 -41.59
N LEU A 200 -13.28 -3.10 -41.54
CA LEU A 200 -14.26 -2.70 -42.54
C LEU A 200 -14.22 -1.20 -42.70
N ASP A 201 -13.37 -0.72 -43.60
CA ASP A 201 -13.21 0.70 -43.90
C ASP A 201 -13.93 1.06 -45.18
N VAL A 202 -14.58 2.20 -45.20
CA VAL A 202 -15.16 2.81 -46.38
C VAL A 202 -14.56 4.19 -46.56
N ALA A 203 -14.00 4.41 -47.74
CA ALA A 203 -13.39 5.68 -48.07
C ALA A 203 -14.12 6.34 -49.25
N GLY A 204 -14.40 7.63 -49.12
CA GLY A 204 -14.81 8.50 -50.22
C GLY A 204 -13.59 9.24 -50.78
N ILE A 205 -13.35 9.14 -52.09
CA ILE A 205 -12.20 9.73 -52.78
C ILE A 205 -12.70 10.81 -53.75
N ASP A 206 -12.14 12.01 -53.69
CA ASP A 206 -12.33 13.10 -54.68
C ASP A 206 -10.96 13.52 -55.17
N ARG A 207 -10.63 13.12 -56.39
CA ARG A 207 -9.34 13.39 -57.05
C ARG A 207 -9.55 14.47 -58.11
N LYS A 208 -8.74 15.51 -58.07
CA LYS A 208 -8.65 16.56 -59.09
C LYS A 208 -7.28 16.54 -59.71
N THR A 209 -7.23 16.22 -61.00
CA THR A 209 -6.00 16.22 -61.77
C THR A 209 -6.04 17.39 -62.79
N ARG A 210 -4.94 18.09 -62.98
CA ARG A 210 -4.76 19.04 -64.05
C ARG A 210 -3.59 18.55 -64.90
N ASP A 211 -3.84 18.29 -66.15
CA ASP A 211 -2.81 17.86 -67.11
C ASP A 211 -1.83 19.01 -67.47
N PRO A 212 -0.65 18.71 -68.06
CA PRO A 212 0.31 19.70 -68.52
C PRO A 212 -0.30 20.71 -69.48
N GLU A 213 -1.34 20.36 -70.20
CA GLU A 213 -2.10 21.17 -71.15
C GLU A 213 -3.12 22.08 -70.48
N GLY A 214 -3.25 22.02 -69.11
CA GLY A 214 -4.10 22.85 -68.28
C GLY A 214 -5.54 22.42 -68.14
N THR A 215 -5.93 21.24 -68.72
CA THR A 215 -7.29 20.71 -68.70
C THR A 215 -7.59 20.10 -67.31
N PRO A 216 -8.62 20.58 -66.55
CA PRO A 216 -8.99 20.00 -65.30
C PRO A 216 -9.82 18.76 -65.48
N PHE A 217 -9.44 17.66 -64.79
CA PHE A 217 -10.19 16.41 -64.72
C PHE A 217 -10.53 16.12 -63.25
N ARG A 218 -11.75 15.65 -62.98
CA ARG A 218 -12.19 15.33 -61.64
C ARG A 218 -12.79 13.93 -61.59
N GLU A 219 -12.22 13.08 -60.75
CA GLU A 219 -12.71 11.74 -60.47
C GLU A 219 -13.28 11.67 -59.06
N ARG A 220 -14.36 10.98 -58.90
CA ARG A 220 -14.96 10.66 -57.61
C ARG A 220 -15.17 9.16 -57.53
N GLY A 221 -14.76 8.56 -56.43
CA GLY A 221 -14.88 7.15 -56.18
C GLY A 221 -15.14 6.83 -54.72
N PHE A 222 -15.43 5.61 -54.46
CA PHE A 222 -15.42 5.05 -53.12
C PHE A 222 -14.50 3.82 -53.11
N ASP A 223 -13.84 3.61 -51.99
CA ASP A 223 -13.02 2.41 -51.72
C ASP A 223 -13.58 1.69 -50.51
N VAL A 224 -13.67 0.38 -50.57
CA VAL A 224 -14.11 -0.48 -49.46
C VAL A 224 -13.04 -1.49 -49.17
N GLN A 225 -12.43 -1.34 -48.01
CA GLN A 225 -11.37 -2.23 -47.53
C GLN A 225 -11.93 -3.11 -46.41
N PHE A 226 -11.81 -4.44 -46.57
CA PHE A 226 -12.12 -5.39 -45.51
C PHE A 226 -11.01 -6.41 -45.38
N GLN A 227 -10.79 -6.81 -44.12
CA GLN A 227 -9.79 -7.81 -43.80
C GLN A 227 -10.47 -9.06 -43.23
N ILE A 228 -10.26 -10.19 -43.87
CA ILE A 228 -10.75 -11.51 -43.47
C ILE A 228 -9.56 -12.33 -43.02
N PRO A 229 -9.55 -12.89 -41.79
CA PRO A 229 -8.48 -13.79 -41.34
C PRO A 229 -8.65 -15.18 -41.94
N ILE A 230 -8.19 -15.36 -43.15
CA ILE A 230 -8.37 -16.59 -43.94
C ILE A 230 -7.59 -17.79 -43.37
N PHE A 231 -6.41 -17.52 -42.77
CA PHE A 231 -5.50 -18.58 -42.32
C PHE A 231 -5.89 -19.20 -40.97
N ASP A 232 -6.46 -18.41 -40.03
CA ASP A 232 -6.79 -18.88 -38.68
C ASP A 232 -8.27 -18.72 -38.32
N GLY A 233 -9.09 -18.15 -39.21
CA GLY A 233 -10.50 -17.87 -38.98
C GLY A 233 -10.75 -17.01 -37.75
N GLY A 234 -9.74 -16.29 -37.25
CA GLY A 234 -9.80 -15.50 -36.01
C GLY A 234 -9.80 -16.34 -34.74
N GLU A 235 -9.59 -17.66 -34.82
CA GLU A 235 -9.67 -18.56 -33.66
C GLU A 235 -8.59 -18.28 -32.62
N VAL A 236 -7.36 -17.95 -33.04
CA VAL A 236 -6.25 -17.65 -32.16
C VAL A 236 -6.59 -16.45 -31.23
N ARG A 237 -7.21 -15.40 -31.77
CA ARG A 237 -7.63 -14.22 -31.02
C ARG A 237 -8.73 -14.54 -30.01
N VAL A 238 -9.72 -15.33 -30.40
CA VAL A 238 -10.81 -15.77 -29.52
C VAL A 238 -10.24 -16.63 -28.39
N ARG A 239 -9.36 -17.58 -28.70
CA ARG A 239 -8.70 -18.42 -27.69
C ARG A 239 -7.85 -17.60 -26.73
N GLN A 240 -7.06 -16.64 -27.23
CA GLN A 240 -6.28 -15.73 -26.37
C GLN A 240 -7.18 -14.90 -25.44
N ALA A 241 -8.31 -14.39 -25.95
CA ALA A 241 -9.26 -13.63 -25.13
C ALA A 241 -9.92 -14.53 -24.07
N ALA A 242 -10.26 -15.79 -24.42
CA ALA A 242 -10.82 -16.77 -23.49
C ALA A 242 -9.82 -17.13 -22.37
N GLU A 243 -8.55 -17.38 -22.72
CA GLU A 243 -7.52 -17.67 -21.70
C GLU A 243 -7.23 -16.46 -20.80
N THR A 244 -7.26 -15.25 -21.33
CA THR A 244 -7.13 -14.03 -20.54
C THR A 244 -8.31 -13.89 -19.55
N TYR A 245 -9.53 -14.22 -19.98
CA TYR A 245 -10.70 -14.24 -19.09
C TYR A 245 -10.56 -15.31 -18.00
N ASN A 246 -10.15 -16.54 -18.36
CA ASN A 246 -9.94 -17.65 -17.43
C ASN A 246 -8.86 -17.30 -16.39
N GLN A 247 -7.77 -16.69 -16.81
CA GLN A 247 -6.73 -16.19 -15.92
C GLN A 247 -7.29 -15.16 -14.93
N ALA A 248 -8.05 -14.17 -15.39
CA ALA A 248 -8.65 -13.16 -14.53
C ALA A 248 -9.68 -13.77 -13.56
N PHE A 249 -10.44 -14.78 -13.98
CA PHE A 249 -11.37 -15.51 -13.11
C PHE A 249 -10.64 -16.26 -11.99
N ASN A 250 -9.55 -16.95 -12.31
CA ASN A 250 -8.74 -17.65 -11.31
C ASN A 250 -8.09 -16.67 -10.33
N LEU A 251 -7.56 -15.54 -10.80
CA LEU A 251 -7.02 -14.48 -9.94
C LEU A 251 -8.09 -13.86 -9.02
N LEU A 252 -9.32 -13.67 -9.51
CA LEU A 252 -10.43 -13.21 -8.68
C LEU A 252 -10.75 -14.21 -7.56
N THR A 253 -10.78 -15.49 -7.89
CA THR A 253 -11.05 -16.56 -6.93
C THR A 253 -9.95 -16.65 -5.87
N GLU A 254 -8.70 -16.65 -6.28
CA GLU A 254 -7.53 -16.60 -5.39
C GLU A 254 -7.62 -15.39 -4.45
N LYS A 255 -7.88 -14.21 -5.00
CA LYS A 255 -8.02 -12.98 -4.22
C LYS A 255 -9.15 -13.08 -3.19
N ALA A 256 -10.29 -13.65 -3.55
CA ALA A 256 -11.41 -13.84 -2.63
C ALA A 256 -11.08 -14.79 -1.47
N VAL A 257 -10.31 -15.85 -1.74
CA VAL A 257 -9.83 -16.79 -0.70
C VAL A 257 -8.85 -16.10 0.23
N ASN A 258 -7.87 -15.37 -0.32
CA ASN A 258 -6.86 -14.65 0.44
C ASN A 258 -7.50 -13.60 1.35
N ILE A 259 -8.46 -12.82 0.84
CA ILE A 259 -9.22 -11.81 1.61
C ILE A 259 -9.89 -12.42 2.84
N ARG A 260 -10.51 -13.60 2.71
CA ARG A 260 -11.14 -14.27 3.85
C ARG A 260 -10.12 -14.64 4.91
N SER A 261 -8.98 -15.18 4.49
CA SER A 261 -7.89 -15.55 5.39
C SER A 261 -7.28 -14.35 6.09
N GLU A 262 -6.96 -13.29 5.33
CA GLU A 262 -6.42 -12.02 5.86
C GLU A 262 -7.36 -11.38 6.89
N ALA A 263 -8.66 -11.33 6.60
CA ALA A 263 -9.64 -10.76 7.51
C ALA A 263 -9.73 -11.53 8.82
N ARG A 264 -9.71 -12.89 8.78
CA ARG A 264 -9.69 -13.72 9.98
C ARG A 264 -8.42 -13.54 10.79
N ASP A 265 -7.27 -13.51 10.11
CA ASP A 265 -5.98 -13.34 10.77
C ASP A 265 -5.88 -11.95 11.42
N ALA A 266 -6.19 -10.90 10.69
CA ALA A 266 -6.20 -9.53 11.23
C ALA A 266 -7.13 -9.39 12.46
N PHE A 267 -8.28 -10.05 12.45
CA PHE A 267 -9.19 -10.04 13.60
C PHE A 267 -8.62 -10.81 14.80
N ARG A 268 -7.98 -11.95 14.59
CA ARG A 268 -7.31 -12.72 15.66
C ARG A 268 -6.17 -11.92 16.27
N VAL A 269 -5.32 -11.31 15.43
CA VAL A 269 -4.22 -10.45 15.89
C VAL A 269 -4.76 -9.25 16.67
N TYR A 270 -5.82 -8.59 16.18
CA TYR A 270 -6.47 -7.50 16.88
C TYR A 270 -6.97 -7.92 18.27
N ARG A 271 -7.64 -9.08 18.38
CA ARG A 271 -8.14 -9.60 19.67
C ARG A 271 -6.99 -9.93 20.62
N SER A 272 -6.00 -10.68 20.14
CA SER A 272 -4.83 -11.04 20.94
C SER A 272 -4.07 -9.84 21.46
N THR A 273 -3.81 -8.84 20.61
CA THR A 273 -3.11 -7.61 21.01
C THR A 273 -3.92 -6.77 21.98
N TYR A 274 -5.27 -6.75 21.86
CA TYR A 274 -6.14 -6.12 22.84
C TYR A 274 -6.04 -6.79 24.22
N ASP A 275 -6.11 -8.12 24.25
CA ASP A 275 -6.05 -8.88 25.49
C ASP A 275 -4.68 -8.73 26.17
N ILE A 276 -3.59 -8.76 25.42
CA ILE A 276 -2.23 -8.52 25.91
C ILE A 276 -2.09 -7.10 26.47
N ALA A 277 -2.49 -6.07 25.72
CA ALA A 277 -2.38 -4.68 26.19
C ALA A 277 -3.28 -4.42 27.40
N GLY A 278 -4.48 -5.03 27.41
CA GLY A 278 -5.40 -4.98 28.54
C GLY A 278 -4.85 -5.66 29.80
N HIS A 279 -4.17 -6.80 29.67
CA HIS A 279 -3.52 -7.50 30.77
C HIS A 279 -2.40 -6.62 31.40
N TYR A 280 -1.54 -6.02 30.57
CA TYR A 280 -0.55 -5.07 31.09
C TYR A 280 -1.17 -3.92 31.86
N GLN A 281 -2.23 -3.32 31.31
CA GLN A 281 -2.87 -2.14 31.92
C GLN A 281 -3.63 -2.46 33.20
N ARG A 282 -4.34 -3.60 33.25
CA ARG A 282 -5.26 -3.94 34.36
C ARG A 282 -4.60 -4.74 35.47
N GLU A 283 -3.57 -5.51 35.16
CA GLU A 283 -2.95 -6.45 36.11
C GLU A 283 -1.48 -6.11 36.35
N VAL A 284 -0.63 -6.12 35.31
CA VAL A 284 0.82 -6.02 35.47
C VAL A 284 1.22 -4.66 36.07
N LEU A 285 0.76 -3.54 35.49
CA LEU A 285 1.15 -2.21 35.94
C LEU A 285 0.64 -1.87 37.34
N PRO A 286 -0.61 -2.19 37.75
CA PRO A 286 -1.07 -2.01 39.10
C PRO A 286 -0.28 -2.82 40.12
N LEU A 287 0.00 -4.11 39.85
CA LEU A 287 0.80 -4.97 40.72
C LEU A 287 2.23 -4.46 40.85
N ARG A 288 2.87 -4.02 39.75
CA ARG A 288 4.21 -3.40 39.82
C ARG A 288 4.22 -2.12 40.60
N LYS A 289 3.14 -1.35 40.58
CA LYS A 289 3.02 -0.18 41.41
C LYS A 289 2.96 -0.53 42.93
N ILE A 290 2.13 -1.52 43.27
CA ILE A 290 2.03 -2.02 44.65
C ILE A 290 3.40 -2.50 45.18
N ILE A 291 4.10 -3.31 44.37
CA ILE A 291 5.43 -3.83 44.71
C ILE A 291 6.41 -2.67 44.90
N SER A 292 6.42 -1.69 44.02
CA SER A 292 7.30 -0.52 44.06
C SER A 292 7.01 0.33 45.33
N ASP A 293 5.73 0.57 45.64
CA ASP A 293 5.32 1.33 46.80
C ASP A 293 5.70 0.59 48.12
N GLU A 294 5.50 -0.71 48.21
CA GLU A 294 5.90 -1.57 49.33
C GLU A 294 7.43 -1.64 49.52
N MET A 295 8.17 -1.78 48.41
CA MET A 295 9.64 -1.79 48.46
C MET A 295 10.20 -0.46 48.96
N GLN A 296 9.56 0.66 48.61
CA GLN A 296 9.95 1.97 49.12
C GLN A 296 9.69 2.13 50.64
N LEU A 297 8.56 1.61 51.12
CA LEU A 297 8.22 1.58 52.56
C LEU A 297 9.22 0.72 53.34
N ARG A 298 9.55 -0.47 52.87
CA ARG A 298 10.54 -1.37 53.48
C ARG A 298 11.95 -0.80 53.48
N PHE A 299 12.32 -0.11 52.41
CA PHE A 299 13.59 0.58 52.33
C PHE A 299 13.67 1.72 53.37
N SER A 300 12.61 2.52 53.51
CA SER A 300 12.56 3.62 54.50
C SER A 300 12.59 3.10 55.95
N SER A 301 12.13 1.86 56.18
CA SER A 301 12.20 1.17 57.48
C SER A 301 13.45 0.31 57.67
N MET A 302 14.44 0.43 56.78
CA MET A 302 15.71 -0.33 56.78
C MET A 302 15.55 -1.85 56.74
N GLN A 303 14.43 -2.37 56.21
CA GLN A 303 14.16 -3.81 56.08
C GLN A 303 14.71 -4.41 54.81
N VAL A 304 14.97 -3.62 53.78
CA VAL A 304 15.59 -4.04 52.52
C VAL A 304 16.74 -3.14 52.16
N ASP A 305 17.69 -3.65 51.42
CA ASP A 305 18.82 -2.90 50.95
C ASP A 305 18.46 -2.06 49.69
N VAL A 306 19.36 -1.15 49.35
CA VAL A 306 19.20 -0.27 48.19
C VAL A 306 19.19 -1.06 46.87
N PHE A 307 19.87 -2.21 46.79
CA PHE A 307 19.94 -3.00 45.59
C PHE A 307 18.63 -3.72 45.24
N ALA A 308 17.89 -4.16 46.27
CA ALA A 308 16.56 -4.70 46.10
C ALA A 308 15.60 -3.63 45.53
N LEU A 309 15.67 -2.41 46.04
CA LEU A 309 14.90 -1.28 45.52
C LEU A 309 15.25 -0.93 44.07
N LEU A 310 16.55 -0.91 43.73
CA LEU A 310 17.02 -0.63 42.39
C LEU A 310 16.65 -1.75 41.36
N THR A 311 16.69 -2.99 41.82
CA THR A 311 16.24 -4.13 41.01
C THR A 311 14.75 -4.00 40.68
N GLU A 312 13.91 -3.62 41.65
CA GLU A 312 12.49 -3.40 41.38
C GLU A 312 12.27 -2.20 40.44
N ALA A 313 13.03 -1.12 40.59
CA ALA A 313 12.95 0.01 39.67
C ALA A 313 13.24 -0.38 38.22
N ARG A 314 14.28 -1.22 37.98
CA ARG A 314 14.60 -1.77 36.66
C ARG A 314 13.46 -2.63 36.10
N GLN A 315 12.88 -3.51 36.92
CA GLN A 315 11.76 -4.36 36.53
C GLN A 315 10.50 -3.54 36.22
N ARG A 316 10.26 -2.45 36.96
CA ARG A 316 9.16 -1.52 36.70
C ARG A 316 9.35 -0.78 35.37
N ILE A 317 10.56 -0.31 35.05
CA ILE A 317 10.88 0.33 33.77
C ILE A 317 10.65 -0.65 32.63
N ALA A 318 11.11 -1.89 32.75
CA ALA A 318 10.89 -2.94 31.74
C ALA A 318 9.40 -3.23 31.53
N ALA A 319 8.60 -3.32 32.60
CA ALA A 319 7.16 -3.53 32.51
C ALA A 319 6.42 -2.35 31.87
N LEU A 320 6.82 -1.11 32.15
CA LEU A 320 6.27 0.09 31.51
C LEU A 320 6.59 0.13 30.02
N ARG A 321 7.83 -0.20 29.63
CA ARG A 321 8.25 -0.32 28.24
C ARG A 321 7.38 -1.36 27.49
N ALA A 322 7.27 -2.56 28.05
CA ALA A 322 6.44 -3.62 27.47
C ALA A 322 4.95 -3.22 27.35
N ALA A 323 4.41 -2.49 28.31
CA ALA A 323 3.04 -1.98 28.26
C ALA A 323 2.82 -0.96 27.13
N ILE A 324 3.78 -0.05 26.93
CA ILE A 324 3.73 0.92 25.81
C ILE A 324 3.82 0.19 24.47
N GLU A 325 4.72 -0.77 24.35
CA GLU A 325 4.87 -1.59 23.14
C GLU A 325 3.62 -2.42 22.85
N ALA A 326 3.02 -3.05 23.86
CA ALA A 326 1.76 -3.79 23.73
C ALA A 326 0.61 -2.88 23.25
N LYS A 327 0.51 -1.68 23.81
CA LYS A 327 -0.48 -0.67 23.43
C LYS A 327 -0.26 -0.17 22.00
N ARG A 328 0.99 0.06 21.57
CA ARG A 328 1.34 0.37 20.19
C ARG A 328 0.90 -0.75 19.25
N ASN A 329 1.21 -2.00 19.58
CA ASN A 329 0.88 -3.16 18.76
C ASN A 329 -0.63 -3.31 18.59
N PHE A 330 -1.42 -3.03 19.64
CA PHE A 330 -2.88 -2.99 19.54
C PHE A 330 -3.37 -1.94 18.51
N TRP A 331 -2.87 -0.71 18.57
CA TRP A 331 -3.29 0.34 17.64
C TRP A 331 -2.86 0.06 16.19
N LEU A 332 -1.71 -0.58 16.02
CA LEU A 332 -1.27 -1.07 14.70
C LEU A 332 -2.19 -2.18 14.20
N ALA A 333 -2.50 -3.17 15.03
CA ALA A 333 -3.41 -4.26 14.69
C ALA A 333 -4.84 -3.76 14.36
N GLN A 334 -5.32 -2.72 15.04
CA GLN A 334 -6.60 -2.09 14.70
C GLN A 334 -6.56 -1.44 13.32
N SER A 335 -5.47 -0.79 12.95
CA SER A 335 -5.30 -0.22 11.62
C SER A 335 -5.24 -1.31 10.53
N GLU A 336 -4.55 -2.42 10.81
CA GLU A 336 -4.49 -3.58 9.91
C GLU A 336 -5.87 -4.23 9.74
N LEU A 337 -6.65 -4.36 10.82
CA LEU A 337 -8.02 -4.86 10.76
C LEU A 337 -8.90 -4.01 9.85
N GLN A 338 -8.80 -2.67 9.95
CA GLN A 338 -9.54 -1.77 9.08
C GLN A 338 -9.14 -1.92 7.61
N THR A 339 -7.86 -2.11 7.33
CA THR A 339 -7.37 -2.36 5.96
C THR A 339 -7.80 -3.72 5.44
N ALA A 340 -7.85 -4.74 6.29
CA ALA A 340 -8.32 -6.06 5.90
C ALA A 340 -9.81 -6.08 5.52
N ILE A 341 -10.63 -5.20 6.10
CA ILE A 341 -12.07 -5.07 5.79
C ILE A 341 -12.31 -4.21 4.56
N ASN A 342 -11.66 -3.05 4.45
CA ASN A 342 -11.98 -2.03 3.45
C ASN A 342 -11.08 -2.10 2.19
N GLY A 343 -9.96 -2.78 2.27
CA GLY A 343 -8.89 -2.72 1.28
C GLY A 343 -7.86 -1.64 1.62
N GLY A 344 -6.89 -1.43 0.72
CA GLY A 344 -5.75 -0.53 0.96
C GLY A 344 -4.61 -1.19 1.74
N GLY A 345 -4.63 -2.52 1.88
CA GLY A 345 -3.50 -3.32 2.35
C GLY A 345 -2.33 -3.28 1.36
N ARG A 346 -1.12 -3.63 1.81
CA ARG A 346 -0.03 -3.91 0.89
C ARG A 346 -0.43 -5.13 0.05
N SER A 347 -0.75 -4.89 -1.21
CA SER A 347 -0.59 -5.96 -2.20
C SER A 347 0.90 -6.30 -2.18
N GLU A 348 1.26 -7.52 -1.82
CA GLU A 348 2.59 -8.00 -2.19
C GLU A 348 2.75 -7.73 -3.69
N PRO A 349 3.91 -7.22 -4.14
CA PRO A 349 4.12 -7.04 -5.56
C PRO A 349 3.96 -8.44 -6.18
N SER A 350 2.85 -8.64 -6.86
CA SER A 350 2.67 -9.78 -7.73
C SER A 350 3.90 -9.81 -8.63
N SER A 351 4.54 -10.95 -8.73
CA SER A 351 5.75 -11.24 -9.51
C SER A 351 5.59 -10.99 -11.03
N GLU A 352 4.64 -10.15 -11.43
CA GLU A 352 4.30 -9.80 -12.80
C GLU A 352 5.28 -8.84 -13.50
N THR A 353 6.36 -8.42 -12.82
CA THR A 353 7.39 -7.60 -13.49
C THR A 353 8.61 -8.43 -13.91
N ARG A 354 8.42 -9.72 -14.23
CA ARG A 354 9.44 -10.53 -14.89
C ARG A 354 8.85 -11.17 -16.14
N SER A 355 8.98 -10.47 -17.24
CA SER A 355 9.25 -10.90 -18.61
C SER A 355 8.45 -10.11 -19.65
N ALA A 356 8.89 -8.87 -19.91
CA ALA A 356 8.86 -8.40 -21.30
C ALA A 356 10.21 -8.78 -21.89
N PRO A 357 10.29 -9.68 -22.86
CA PRO A 357 11.50 -9.86 -23.64
C PRO A 357 11.72 -8.56 -24.42
N ALA A 358 12.85 -7.90 -24.15
CA ALA A 358 13.32 -6.80 -24.97
C ALA A 358 13.39 -7.29 -26.42
N ALA A 359 12.55 -6.73 -27.27
CA ALA A 359 12.70 -6.86 -28.70
C ALA A 359 14.04 -6.23 -29.07
N GLN A 360 15.03 -7.08 -29.30
CA GLN A 360 16.29 -6.69 -29.90
C GLN A 360 15.97 -6.19 -31.32
N ALA A 361 16.02 -4.87 -31.48
CA ALA A 361 16.13 -4.26 -32.78
C ALA A 361 17.50 -4.68 -33.36
N SER A 362 17.50 -5.67 -34.23
CA SER A 362 18.63 -5.99 -35.09
C SER A 362 18.83 -4.84 -36.09
N SER A 363 19.76 -3.95 -35.80
CA SER A 363 20.33 -3.06 -36.78
C SER A 363 21.22 -3.90 -37.71
N GLY A 364 20.67 -4.31 -38.82
CA GLY A 364 21.45 -4.83 -39.96
C GLY A 364 22.20 -3.69 -40.61
N GLY A 365 23.48 -3.56 -40.33
CA GLY A 365 24.40 -2.73 -41.12
C GLY A 365 24.69 -3.44 -42.43
N GLY A 366 24.51 -2.70 -43.52
CA GLY A 366 24.82 -3.15 -44.86
C GLY A 366 26.31 -3.03 -45.22
N HIS A 367 26.66 -3.73 -46.22
CA HIS A 367 27.69 -3.40 -47.21
C HIS A 367 27.01 -3.20 -48.54
#